data_3617842170a72fc225c6a6c4a80398c6
#
_entry.id   3617842170a72fc225c6a6c4a80398c6
#
_cell.length_a   1.000
_cell.length_b   1.000
_cell.length_c   1.000
_cell.angle_alpha   90.00
_cell.angle_beta   90.00
_cell.angle_gamma   90.00
#
_symmetry.space_group_name_H-M   'P 1'
#
loop_
_entity.id
_entity.type
_entity.pdbx_description
1 polymer ?
#
loop_
_entity_poly.entity_id
_entity_poly.type
_entity_poly.pdbx_seq_one_letter_code
_entity_poly.pdbx_strand_id
1 'polypeptide(L)'
;MLRILLADDDVDSRGTVAEFLRESGHTVTEAGNGSDALEIYRTGQFEMVMSDLRMPRCSGIGLLKELRKLDRKPAPDVVLFTGQGDMESAIEALRLGAYDFVLKPLNVEELAALVGRIAEHQALLSENKQLRRNLQKIARKSAGLDEAGFFSDAMQALARQAVRYHGDRSIPLLIQGETGTGKEVMARLIHFGEEGTEAPFVALNCAAISPGLFESELFGYEGGSFTGSRSQGQRGKLDLAAGGTLLLDEIGELPAELQAKLLRVLESREFFRVGGLTSVRTDIRLIGATNQDLAEKVNQGLFRRDLYFRLKGGVLDIPPLRKRPEDIVSLARQFLERLSKAKAKRFCRLAADTEKHLLAYPWPGNVRELRNAIEWSVFMHDDVELKPRHLPEGLVEPATLPSAELPLTLPSDTFPLDAHIHQVIADALQKHDGNKKKTAEYLQISRRSLYTYLEHIAAIDNSRNFNK
;
A
#
# COMPACT_ATOMS: atom_id res chain seq x y z
N MET A 1 37.43 -7.51 -8.38
CA MET A 1 38.28 -6.73 -7.47
C MET A 1 37.65 -6.77 -6.09
N LEU A 2 38.35 -7.32 -5.09
CA LEU A 2 37.90 -7.41 -3.70
C LEU A 2 38.67 -6.43 -2.83
N ARG A 3 38.03 -5.94 -1.76
CA ARG A 3 38.71 -5.25 -0.67
C ARG A 3 38.96 -6.28 0.43
N ILE A 4 40.21 -6.59 0.68
CA ILE A 4 40.65 -7.66 1.57
C ILE A 4 41.29 -7.03 2.81
N LEU A 5 40.90 -7.49 3.99
CA LEU A 5 41.58 -7.20 5.25
C LEU A 5 42.44 -8.41 5.60
N LEU A 6 43.75 -8.21 5.63
CA LEU A 6 44.72 -9.24 5.95
C LEU A 6 45.30 -9.01 7.34
N ALA A 7 45.12 -9.97 8.23
CA ALA A 7 45.63 -9.93 9.58
C ALA A 7 46.64 -11.09 9.82
N ASP A 8 47.88 -10.78 10.08
CA ASP A 8 48.93 -11.72 10.42
C ASP A 8 49.98 -10.97 11.30
N ASP A 9 50.46 -11.57 12.36
CA ASP A 9 51.45 -10.92 13.21
C ASP A 9 52.89 -11.06 12.67
N ASP A 10 53.12 -12.02 11.78
CA ASP A 10 54.39 -12.15 11.05
C ASP A 10 54.43 -11.13 9.88
N VAL A 11 55.35 -10.17 9.99
CA VAL A 11 55.49 -9.06 9.01
C VAL A 11 55.87 -9.57 7.66
N ASP A 12 56.77 -10.54 7.55
CA ASP A 12 57.26 -11.06 6.28
C ASP A 12 56.19 -11.89 5.57
N SER A 13 55.52 -12.77 6.30
CA SER A 13 54.39 -13.55 5.78
C SER A 13 53.28 -12.63 5.28
N ARG A 14 52.87 -11.66 6.11
CA ARG A 14 51.84 -10.69 5.77
C ARG A 14 52.18 -9.88 4.54
N GLY A 15 53.44 -9.38 4.48
CA GLY A 15 53.93 -8.60 3.33
C GLY A 15 53.86 -9.39 2.01
N THR A 16 54.35 -10.62 2.00
CA THR A 16 54.33 -11.50 0.82
C THR A 16 52.91 -11.79 0.33
N VAL A 17 51.99 -12.13 1.26
CA VAL A 17 50.58 -12.38 0.91
C VAL A 17 49.92 -11.12 0.40
N ALA A 18 50.16 -9.96 1.03
CA ALA A 18 49.61 -8.69 0.61
C ALA A 18 50.06 -8.27 -0.79
N GLU A 19 51.34 -8.46 -1.09
CA GLU A 19 51.90 -8.16 -2.42
C GLU A 19 51.28 -9.05 -3.50
N PHE A 20 51.23 -10.36 -3.29
CA PHE A 20 50.55 -11.29 -4.20
C PHE A 20 49.10 -10.91 -4.49
N LEU A 21 48.31 -10.59 -3.44
CA LEU A 21 46.90 -10.22 -3.57
C LEU A 21 46.76 -8.88 -4.34
N ARG A 22 47.67 -7.92 -4.15
CA ARG A 22 47.68 -6.66 -4.88
C ARG A 22 48.02 -6.86 -6.34
N GLU A 23 49.02 -7.70 -6.65
CA GLU A 23 49.39 -8.09 -8.03
C GLU A 23 48.23 -8.82 -8.73
N SER A 24 47.43 -9.59 -7.97
CA SER A 24 46.21 -10.24 -8.46
C SER A 24 45.03 -9.26 -8.65
N GLY A 25 45.23 -7.94 -8.46
CA GLY A 25 44.25 -6.90 -8.73
C GLY A 25 43.25 -6.65 -7.56
N HIS A 26 43.62 -6.99 -6.34
CA HIS A 26 42.78 -6.74 -5.14
C HIS A 26 43.31 -5.55 -4.33
N THR A 27 42.42 -4.92 -3.53
CA THR A 27 42.83 -3.88 -2.58
C THR A 27 43.05 -4.52 -1.21
N VAL A 28 44.25 -4.41 -0.65
CA VAL A 28 44.62 -5.04 0.60
C VAL A 28 44.93 -4.03 1.68
N THR A 29 44.25 -4.15 2.82
CA THR A 29 44.53 -3.43 4.06
C THR A 29 45.14 -4.42 5.08
N GLU A 30 46.25 -4.07 5.69
CA GLU A 30 46.98 -4.94 6.58
C GLU A 30 46.74 -4.58 8.03
N ALA A 31 46.73 -5.60 8.89
CA ALA A 31 46.69 -5.50 10.35
C ALA A 31 47.71 -6.46 10.99
N GLY A 32 48.39 -6.05 12.04
CA GLY A 32 49.41 -6.86 12.73
C GLY A 32 48.83 -7.77 13.83
N ASN A 33 47.53 -7.73 14.10
CA ASN A 33 46.83 -8.58 15.07
C ASN A 33 45.31 -8.46 14.87
N GLY A 34 44.53 -9.34 15.53
CA GLY A 34 43.09 -9.39 15.39
C GLY A 34 42.35 -8.18 16.00
N SER A 35 42.92 -7.50 16.99
CA SER A 35 42.29 -6.29 17.57
C SER A 35 42.38 -5.12 16.63
N ASP A 36 43.55 -4.89 16.05
CA ASP A 36 43.73 -3.83 15.04
C ASP A 36 42.89 -4.13 13.78
N ALA A 37 42.81 -5.40 13.37
CA ALA A 37 41.94 -5.83 12.26
C ALA A 37 40.47 -5.52 12.56
N LEU A 38 39.96 -5.72 13.77
CA LEU A 38 38.60 -5.42 14.17
C LEU A 38 38.31 -3.90 14.13
N GLU A 39 39.23 -3.06 14.56
CA GLU A 39 39.10 -1.60 14.45
C GLU A 39 39.06 -1.13 13.02
N ILE A 40 39.96 -1.63 12.18
CA ILE A 40 39.99 -1.33 10.73
C ILE A 40 38.67 -1.79 10.07
N TYR A 41 38.16 -2.96 10.41
CA TYR A 41 36.91 -3.49 9.88
C TYR A 41 35.72 -2.64 10.29
N ARG A 42 35.71 -2.08 11.51
CA ARG A 42 34.61 -1.20 11.95
C ARG A 42 34.48 0.09 11.15
N THR A 43 35.57 0.64 10.66
CA THR A 43 35.62 1.89 9.89
C THR A 43 35.60 1.67 8.39
N GLY A 44 36.05 0.49 7.91
CA GLY A 44 36.13 0.12 6.50
C GLY A 44 35.00 -0.81 6.03
N GLN A 45 35.01 -1.05 4.72
CA GLN A 45 34.14 -2.07 4.10
C GLN A 45 35.05 -3.09 3.41
N PHE A 46 34.90 -4.35 3.74
CA PHE A 46 35.69 -5.45 3.22
C PHE A 46 34.78 -6.59 2.80
N GLU A 47 35.03 -7.16 1.63
CA GLU A 47 34.35 -8.32 1.10
C GLU A 47 34.98 -9.63 1.62
N MET A 48 36.26 -9.57 1.97
CA MET A 48 37.02 -10.73 2.46
C MET A 48 37.89 -10.32 3.63
N VAL A 49 38.01 -11.21 4.61
CA VAL A 49 38.98 -11.12 5.75
C VAL A 49 39.82 -12.35 5.72
N MET A 50 41.11 -12.18 5.66
CA MET A 50 42.12 -13.26 5.81
C MET A 50 42.86 -13.04 7.11
N SER A 51 42.97 -14.07 7.95
CA SER A 51 43.54 -13.93 9.27
C SER A 51 44.38 -15.13 9.65
N ASP A 52 45.55 -14.90 10.25
CA ASP A 52 46.21 -15.98 10.93
C ASP A 52 45.37 -16.46 12.13
N LEU A 53 45.43 -17.74 12.39
CA LEU A 53 44.73 -18.36 13.50
C LEU A 53 45.33 -17.90 14.85
N ARG A 54 46.67 -17.81 14.93
CA ARG A 54 47.40 -17.48 16.15
C ARG A 54 48.02 -16.10 16.07
N MET A 55 47.38 -15.14 16.69
CA MET A 55 47.90 -13.78 16.79
C MET A 55 47.84 -13.27 18.22
N PRO A 56 48.73 -12.32 18.60
CA PRO A 56 48.67 -11.66 19.89
C PRO A 56 47.41 -10.82 20.06
N ARG A 57 46.97 -10.54 21.28
CA ARG A 57 45.80 -9.75 21.67
C ARG A 57 44.46 -10.39 21.29
N CYS A 58 44.25 -10.73 20.03
CA CYS A 58 43.05 -11.38 19.57
C CYS A 58 43.40 -12.40 18.48
N SER A 59 43.02 -13.65 18.68
CA SER A 59 43.23 -14.72 17.70
C SER A 59 42.29 -14.63 16.52
N GLY A 60 42.62 -15.34 15.41
CA GLY A 60 41.74 -15.37 14.23
C GLY A 60 40.33 -15.89 14.52
N ILE A 61 40.19 -16.88 15.44
CA ILE A 61 38.85 -17.33 15.90
C ILE A 61 38.15 -16.24 16.70
N GLY A 62 38.87 -15.51 17.53
CA GLY A 62 38.35 -14.37 18.28
C GLY A 62 37.82 -13.27 17.34
N LEU A 63 38.63 -12.94 16.33
CA LEU A 63 38.26 -11.99 15.30
C LEU A 63 36.98 -12.45 14.53
N LEU A 64 36.91 -13.72 14.11
CA LEU A 64 35.75 -14.29 13.43
C LEU A 64 34.48 -14.16 14.29
N LYS A 65 34.55 -14.51 15.58
CA LYS A 65 33.41 -14.38 16.50
C LYS A 65 32.92 -12.93 16.62
N GLU A 66 33.83 -11.96 16.71
CA GLU A 66 33.44 -10.53 16.76
C GLU A 66 32.88 -10.01 15.44
N LEU A 67 33.46 -10.42 14.31
CA LEU A 67 32.93 -10.05 12.99
C LEU A 67 31.49 -10.57 12.78
N ARG A 68 31.18 -11.77 13.26
CA ARG A 68 29.81 -12.33 13.15
C ARG A 68 28.77 -11.60 14.03
N LYS A 69 29.20 -11.01 15.15
CA LYS A 69 28.31 -10.19 16.01
C LYS A 69 27.92 -8.86 15.38
N LEU A 70 28.72 -8.34 14.44
CA LEU A 70 28.46 -7.03 13.80
C LEU A 70 27.32 -7.04 12.77
N ASP A 71 26.73 -8.18 12.45
CA ASP A 71 25.57 -8.40 11.53
C ASP A 71 25.57 -7.52 10.26
N ARG A 72 26.75 -7.30 9.67
CA ARG A 72 26.86 -6.57 8.39
C ARG A 72 26.36 -7.44 7.24
N LYS A 73 25.59 -6.89 6.33
CA LYS A 73 25.03 -7.60 5.18
C LYS A 73 25.42 -6.91 3.86
N PRO A 74 26.11 -7.57 2.92
CA PRO A 74 26.65 -8.93 3.04
C PRO A 74 27.76 -9.00 4.09
N ALA A 75 27.86 -10.14 4.78
CA ALA A 75 28.98 -10.42 5.66
C ALA A 75 30.23 -10.71 4.83
N PRO A 76 31.44 -10.42 5.35
CA PRO A 76 32.67 -10.76 4.66
C PRO A 76 32.88 -12.28 4.70
N ASP A 77 33.49 -12.83 3.63
CA ASP A 77 34.01 -14.18 3.67
C ASP A 77 35.32 -14.20 4.48
N VAL A 78 35.36 -15.01 5.53
CA VAL A 78 36.51 -15.08 6.44
C VAL A 78 37.30 -16.34 6.16
N VAL A 79 38.57 -16.19 5.86
CA VAL A 79 39.54 -17.30 5.66
C VAL A 79 40.58 -17.25 6.74
N LEU A 80 40.95 -18.43 7.31
CA LEU A 80 41.95 -18.53 8.33
C LEU A 80 43.20 -19.25 7.82
N PHE A 81 44.38 -18.71 8.15
CA PHE A 81 45.65 -19.41 7.96
C PHE A 81 45.94 -20.26 9.18
N THR A 82 46.37 -21.50 8.97
CA THR A 82 46.61 -22.47 10.07
C THR A 82 47.88 -23.28 9.82
N GLY A 83 48.58 -23.61 10.89
CA GLY A 83 49.71 -24.55 10.82
C GLY A 83 49.24 -26.01 10.89
N GLN A 84 50.18 -26.95 10.59
CA GLN A 84 49.86 -28.39 10.57
C GLN A 84 49.35 -28.96 11.93
N GLY A 85 49.61 -28.28 13.04
CA GLY A 85 49.15 -28.70 14.38
C GLY A 85 47.81 -28.16 14.82
N ASP A 86 47.12 -27.33 14.01
CA ASP A 86 45.94 -26.55 14.43
C ASP A 86 44.64 -26.98 13.73
N MET A 87 44.60 -28.22 13.22
CA MET A 87 43.45 -28.72 12.45
C MET A 87 42.13 -28.70 13.25
N GLU A 88 42.16 -28.99 14.56
CA GLU A 88 40.95 -28.93 15.41
C GLU A 88 40.38 -27.51 15.49
N SER A 89 41.25 -26.51 15.59
CA SER A 89 40.88 -25.09 15.61
C SER A 89 40.35 -24.61 14.25
N ALA A 90 40.87 -25.12 13.13
CA ALA A 90 40.38 -24.87 11.81
C ALA A 90 38.96 -25.42 11.62
N ILE A 91 38.68 -26.63 12.10
CA ILE A 91 37.32 -27.22 12.06
C ILE A 91 36.34 -26.41 12.93
N GLU A 92 36.79 -25.96 14.13
CA GLU A 92 35.98 -25.05 14.96
C GLU A 92 35.64 -23.78 14.22
N ALA A 93 36.58 -23.18 13.51
CA ALA A 93 36.37 -21.96 12.74
C ALA A 93 35.33 -22.14 11.65
N LEU A 94 35.33 -23.25 10.90
CA LEU A 94 34.29 -23.56 9.92
C LEU A 94 32.91 -23.69 10.57
N ARG A 95 32.80 -24.31 11.75
CA ARG A 95 31.55 -24.39 12.52
C ARG A 95 31.04 -23.03 12.98
N LEU A 96 31.94 -22.09 13.20
CA LEU A 96 31.65 -20.70 13.56
C LEU A 96 31.37 -19.81 12.36
N GLY A 97 31.36 -20.38 11.14
CA GLY A 97 31.02 -19.69 9.92
C GLY A 97 32.21 -19.08 9.18
N ALA A 98 33.44 -19.53 9.38
CA ALA A 98 34.50 -19.24 8.42
C ALA A 98 34.16 -19.80 7.04
N TYR A 99 34.55 -19.12 5.98
CA TYR A 99 34.33 -19.57 4.61
C TYR A 99 35.23 -20.78 4.30
N ASP A 100 36.52 -20.67 4.67
CA ASP A 100 37.49 -21.73 4.45
C ASP A 100 38.74 -21.51 5.36
N PHE A 101 39.68 -22.43 5.31
CA PHE A 101 41.01 -22.26 5.90
C PHE A 101 42.09 -22.68 4.89
N VAL A 102 43.31 -22.17 5.06
CA VAL A 102 44.49 -22.50 4.25
C VAL A 102 45.62 -22.91 5.15
N LEU A 103 46.29 -24.02 4.80
CA LEU A 103 47.43 -24.54 5.57
C LEU A 103 48.71 -23.77 5.23
N LYS A 104 49.52 -23.41 6.27
CA LYS A 104 50.88 -22.91 6.11
C LYS A 104 51.86 -24.09 5.94
N PRO A 105 52.84 -24.06 4.99
CA PRO A 105 53.20 -22.92 4.14
C PRO A 105 52.20 -22.68 3.01
N LEU A 106 51.89 -21.39 2.75
CA LEU A 106 50.87 -21.00 1.78
C LEU A 106 51.30 -21.34 0.35
N ASN A 107 50.47 -22.08 -0.35
CA ASN A 107 50.60 -22.34 -1.78
C ASN A 107 49.92 -21.24 -2.56
N VAL A 108 50.65 -20.57 -3.44
CA VAL A 108 50.15 -19.46 -4.24
C VAL A 108 48.99 -19.87 -5.17
N GLU A 109 49.03 -21.08 -5.75
CA GLU A 109 47.99 -21.57 -6.65
C GLU A 109 46.68 -21.85 -5.87
N GLU A 110 46.81 -22.45 -4.67
CA GLU A 110 45.63 -22.70 -3.77
C GLU A 110 45.03 -21.39 -3.29
N LEU A 111 45.85 -20.42 -2.93
CA LEU A 111 45.45 -19.09 -2.50
C LEU A 111 44.70 -18.36 -3.64
N ALA A 112 45.24 -18.39 -4.84
CA ALA A 112 44.65 -17.79 -6.03
C ALA A 112 43.29 -18.42 -6.33
N ALA A 113 43.19 -19.74 -6.33
CA ALA A 113 41.92 -20.46 -6.55
C ALA A 113 40.84 -20.12 -5.50
N LEU A 114 41.26 -20.03 -4.21
CA LEU A 114 40.36 -19.65 -3.11
C LEU A 114 39.86 -18.23 -3.24
N VAL A 115 40.75 -17.28 -3.52
CA VAL A 115 40.37 -15.87 -3.73
C VAL A 115 39.44 -15.72 -4.94
N GLY A 116 39.69 -16.50 -6.01
CA GLY A 116 38.79 -16.55 -7.17
C GLY A 116 37.37 -17.01 -6.81
N ARG A 117 37.24 -18.11 -6.05
CA ARG A 117 35.93 -18.60 -5.58
C ARG A 117 35.21 -17.56 -4.70
N ILE A 118 35.94 -16.89 -3.82
CA ILE A 118 35.37 -15.85 -2.97
C ILE A 118 34.93 -14.63 -3.79
N ALA A 119 35.74 -14.24 -4.79
CA ALA A 119 35.38 -13.14 -5.67
C ALA A 119 34.06 -13.42 -6.43
N GLU A 120 33.90 -14.63 -6.94
CA GLU A 120 32.68 -15.08 -7.59
C GLU A 120 31.47 -15.10 -6.63
N HIS A 121 31.66 -15.66 -5.42
CA HIS A 121 30.63 -15.68 -4.38
C HIS A 121 30.15 -14.27 -3.99
N GLN A 122 31.07 -13.34 -3.74
CA GLN A 122 30.75 -11.95 -3.39
C GLN A 122 30.10 -11.20 -4.57
N ALA A 123 30.50 -11.48 -5.80
CA ALA A 123 29.86 -10.92 -7.00
C ALA A 123 28.40 -11.38 -7.10
N LEU A 124 28.11 -12.67 -6.92
CA LEU A 124 26.75 -13.22 -6.92
C LEU A 124 25.88 -12.64 -5.81
N LEU A 125 26.44 -12.46 -4.61
CA LEU A 125 25.72 -11.83 -3.48
C LEU A 125 25.37 -10.36 -3.81
N SER A 126 26.28 -9.62 -4.41
CA SER A 126 26.09 -8.23 -4.82
C SER A 126 25.05 -8.11 -5.91
N GLU A 127 25.11 -8.94 -6.95
CA GLU A 127 24.13 -8.99 -8.03
C GLU A 127 22.74 -9.34 -7.51
N ASN A 128 22.62 -10.35 -6.65
CA ASN A 128 21.36 -10.74 -6.04
C ASN A 128 20.76 -9.58 -5.24
N LYS A 129 21.57 -8.86 -4.45
CA LYS A 129 21.14 -7.66 -3.72
C LYS A 129 20.64 -6.56 -4.66
N GLN A 130 21.32 -6.34 -5.78
CA GLN A 130 20.93 -5.34 -6.78
C GLN A 130 19.64 -5.74 -7.50
N LEU A 131 19.49 -7.01 -7.88
CA LEU A 131 18.28 -7.54 -8.48
C LEU A 131 17.08 -7.40 -7.54
N ARG A 132 17.25 -7.75 -6.27
CA ARG A 132 16.19 -7.55 -5.24
C ARG A 132 15.80 -6.08 -5.12
N ARG A 133 16.75 -5.16 -5.04
CA ARG A 133 16.46 -3.72 -5.00
C ARG A 133 15.71 -3.24 -6.25
N ASN A 134 16.07 -3.75 -7.42
CA ASN A 134 15.39 -3.41 -8.66
C ASN A 134 13.95 -3.96 -8.66
N LEU A 135 13.74 -5.21 -8.24
CA LEU A 135 12.40 -5.80 -8.10
C LEU A 135 11.54 -5.02 -7.12
N GLN A 136 12.08 -4.61 -5.97
CA GLN A 136 11.38 -3.78 -4.99
C GLN A 136 10.97 -2.42 -5.57
N LYS A 137 11.86 -1.75 -6.33
CA LYS A 137 11.52 -0.49 -7.03
C LYS A 137 10.42 -0.70 -8.07
N ILE A 138 10.49 -1.78 -8.86
CA ILE A 138 9.45 -2.10 -9.85
C ILE A 138 8.12 -2.38 -9.16
N ALA A 139 8.11 -3.17 -8.09
CA ALA A 139 6.91 -3.47 -7.31
C ALA A 139 6.27 -2.19 -6.74
N ARG A 140 7.09 -1.29 -6.17
CA ARG A 140 6.64 0.01 -5.66
C ARG A 140 6.06 0.90 -6.76
N LYS A 141 6.72 0.96 -7.92
CA LYS A 141 6.24 1.70 -9.09
C LYS A 141 4.93 1.11 -9.63
N SER A 142 4.85 -0.21 -9.76
CA SER A 142 3.63 -0.91 -10.18
C SER A 142 2.48 -0.73 -9.20
N ALA A 143 2.78 -0.54 -7.92
CA ALA A 143 1.81 -0.20 -6.88
C ALA A 143 1.29 1.24 -6.96
N GLY A 144 1.83 2.09 -7.85
CA GLY A 144 1.45 3.48 -8.01
C GLY A 144 1.91 4.40 -6.86
N LEU A 145 2.83 3.95 -6.00
CA LEU A 145 3.29 4.72 -4.85
C LEU A 145 4.19 5.90 -5.23
N ASP A 146 4.94 5.78 -6.32
CA ASP A 146 5.74 6.89 -6.85
C ASP A 146 4.87 8.02 -7.43
N GLU A 147 3.59 7.72 -7.66
CA GLU A 147 2.58 8.63 -8.19
C GLU A 147 1.61 9.14 -7.10
N ALA A 148 1.76 8.64 -5.88
CA ALA A 148 0.97 9.07 -4.74
C ALA A 148 1.46 10.45 -4.27
N GLY A 149 0.70 11.48 -4.58
CA GLY A 149 0.98 12.85 -4.13
C GLY A 149 0.47 13.05 -2.70
N PHE A 150 1.38 13.21 -1.76
CA PHE A 150 1.09 13.61 -0.38
C PHE A 150 1.63 15.03 -0.17
N PHE A 151 0.87 16.05 -0.61
CA PHE A 151 1.37 17.44 -0.65
C PHE A 151 1.02 18.20 0.61
N SER A 152 -0.20 18.03 1.15
CA SER A 152 -0.61 18.68 2.40
C SER A 152 0.10 18.09 3.62
N ASP A 153 0.30 18.92 4.67
CA ASP A 153 0.91 18.50 5.93
C ASP A 153 0.17 17.32 6.57
N ALA A 154 -1.15 17.32 6.49
CA ALA A 154 -1.99 16.24 6.98
C ALA A 154 -1.69 14.90 6.28
N MET A 155 -1.59 14.91 4.94
CA MET A 155 -1.28 13.69 4.19
C MET A 155 0.16 13.23 4.37
N GLN A 156 1.10 14.16 4.50
CA GLN A 156 2.50 13.83 4.83
C GLN A 156 2.63 13.21 6.23
N ALA A 157 1.88 13.72 7.21
CA ALA A 157 1.84 13.13 8.55
C ALA A 157 1.29 11.70 8.52
N LEU A 158 0.18 11.47 7.79
CA LEU A 158 -0.40 10.13 7.60
C LEU A 158 0.56 9.19 6.85
N ALA A 159 1.27 9.69 5.83
CA ALA A 159 2.26 8.90 5.11
C ALA A 159 3.42 8.48 6.04
N ARG A 160 3.93 9.39 6.87
CA ARG A 160 4.95 9.04 7.89
C ARG A 160 4.44 8.01 8.90
N GLN A 161 3.17 8.12 9.32
CA GLN A 161 2.54 7.13 10.21
C GLN A 161 2.41 5.77 9.52
N ALA A 162 2.00 5.74 8.25
CA ALA A 162 1.91 4.52 7.45
C ALA A 162 3.27 3.80 7.33
N VAL A 163 4.36 4.56 7.10
CA VAL A 163 5.72 4.02 7.05
C VAL A 163 6.13 3.43 8.41
N ARG A 164 5.78 4.05 9.53
CA ARG A 164 6.04 3.48 10.86
C ARG A 164 5.33 2.14 11.05
N TYR A 165 4.07 2.03 10.61
CA TYR A 165 3.35 0.77 10.65
C TYR A 165 3.96 -0.31 9.76
N HIS A 166 4.72 0.03 8.71
CA HIS A 166 5.44 -0.96 7.90
C HIS A 166 6.36 -1.84 8.75
N GLY A 167 7.03 -1.27 9.75
CA GLY A 167 7.99 -1.97 10.61
C GLY A 167 7.39 -3.05 11.52
N ASP A 168 6.10 -2.95 11.88
CA ASP A 168 5.43 -3.94 12.73
C ASP A 168 4.21 -4.55 12.00
N ARG A 169 4.34 -5.81 11.59
CA ARG A 169 3.31 -6.55 10.86
C ARG A 169 2.27 -7.22 11.76
N SER A 170 2.49 -7.21 13.07
CA SER A 170 1.60 -7.91 14.02
C SER A 170 0.30 -7.17 14.29
N ILE A 171 0.28 -5.86 14.04
CA ILE A 171 -0.82 -4.96 14.37
C ILE A 171 -1.80 -4.91 13.18
N PRO A 172 -3.07 -5.32 13.34
CA PRO A 172 -4.12 -5.05 12.37
C PRO A 172 -4.37 -3.54 12.25
N LEU A 173 -4.67 -3.09 11.05
CA LEU A 173 -4.86 -1.66 10.77
C LEU A 173 -6.23 -1.39 10.15
N LEU A 174 -6.81 -0.27 10.52
CA LEU A 174 -8.05 0.24 9.95
C LEU A 174 -7.80 1.58 9.27
N ILE A 175 -8.13 1.67 7.98
CA ILE A 175 -8.05 2.90 7.19
C ILE A 175 -9.46 3.39 6.95
N GLN A 176 -9.78 4.58 7.46
CA GLN A 176 -11.08 5.21 7.32
C GLN A 176 -10.98 6.41 6.38
N GLY A 177 -12.07 6.71 5.67
CA GLY A 177 -12.14 7.87 4.78
C GLY A 177 -13.16 7.67 3.68
N GLU A 178 -13.66 8.77 3.12
CA GLU A 178 -14.64 8.75 2.04
C GLU A 178 -14.16 7.97 0.82
N THR A 179 -15.11 7.58 -0.02
CA THR A 179 -14.78 6.91 -1.29
C THR A 179 -13.88 7.80 -2.15
N GLY A 180 -12.84 7.21 -2.73
CA GLY A 180 -11.91 7.94 -3.61
C GLY A 180 -10.85 8.79 -2.92
N THR A 181 -10.71 8.76 -1.59
CA THR A 181 -9.68 9.51 -0.83
C THR A 181 -8.27 8.97 -0.95
N GLY A 182 -8.10 7.71 -1.39
CA GLY A 182 -6.79 7.05 -1.54
C GLY A 182 -6.50 5.98 -0.48
N LYS A 183 -7.51 5.35 0.13
CA LYS A 183 -7.36 4.29 1.14
C LYS A 183 -6.46 3.15 0.67
N GLU A 184 -6.64 2.67 -0.57
CA GLU A 184 -5.79 1.62 -1.14
C GLU A 184 -4.33 2.05 -1.32
N VAL A 185 -4.08 3.30 -1.72
CA VAL A 185 -2.72 3.86 -1.84
C VAL A 185 -2.03 3.88 -0.47
N MET A 186 -2.76 4.26 0.57
CA MET A 186 -2.24 4.24 1.94
C MET A 186 -1.96 2.81 2.42
N ALA A 187 -2.83 1.84 2.12
CA ALA A 187 -2.60 0.43 2.43
C ALA A 187 -1.35 -0.12 1.71
N ARG A 188 -1.15 0.26 0.46
CA ARG A 188 0.06 -0.09 -0.29
C ARG A 188 1.31 0.56 0.31
N LEU A 189 1.23 1.81 0.77
CA LEU A 189 2.35 2.47 1.46
C LEU A 189 2.72 1.76 2.77
N ILE A 190 1.73 1.32 3.54
CA ILE A 190 1.95 0.48 4.73
C ILE A 190 2.65 -0.83 4.37
N HIS A 191 2.24 -1.46 3.27
CA HIS A 191 2.80 -2.75 2.86
C HIS A 191 4.22 -2.61 2.32
N PHE A 192 4.46 -1.69 1.38
CA PHE A 192 5.75 -1.55 0.69
C PHE A 192 6.77 -0.73 1.49
N GLY A 193 6.34 0.17 2.38
CA GLY A 193 7.23 1.08 3.08
C GLY A 193 8.01 1.99 2.13
N GLU A 194 9.19 2.44 2.56
CA GLU A 194 10.08 3.26 1.74
C GLU A 194 10.95 2.43 0.80
N GLU A 195 11.42 1.27 1.26
CA GLU A 195 12.36 0.42 0.53
C GLU A 195 11.68 -0.59 -0.41
N GLY A 196 10.40 -0.87 -0.19
CA GLY A 196 9.66 -1.92 -0.88
C GLY A 196 9.80 -3.30 -0.21
N THR A 197 8.99 -4.25 -0.63
CA THR A 197 9.00 -5.64 -0.14
C THR A 197 8.66 -6.61 -1.27
N GLU A 198 9.14 -7.84 -1.16
CA GLU A 198 8.79 -8.96 -2.05
C GLU A 198 7.56 -9.73 -1.53
N ALA A 199 7.11 -9.43 -0.31
CA ALA A 199 5.95 -10.07 0.29
C ALA A 199 4.67 -9.81 -0.55
N PRO A 200 3.72 -10.75 -0.61
CA PRO A 200 2.52 -10.57 -1.40
C PRO A 200 1.59 -9.49 -0.81
N PHE A 201 1.03 -8.66 -1.69
CA PHE A 201 -0.06 -7.75 -1.37
C PHE A 201 -1.32 -8.23 -2.09
N VAL A 202 -2.32 -8.66 -1.33
CA VAL A 202 -3.59 -9.16 -1.86
C VAL A 202 -4.70 -8.22 -1.41
N ALA A 203 -5.46 -7.67 -2.37
CA ALA A 203 -6.62 -6.84 -2.10
C ALA A 203 -7.92 -7.60 -2.44
N LEU A 204 -8.91 -7.45 -1.58
CA LEU A 204 -10.26 -7.99 -1.77
C LEU A 204 -11.27 -6.90 -1.43
N ASN A 205 -12.15 -6.59 -2.38
CA ASN A 205 -13.24 -5.65 -2.14
C ASN A 205 -14.47 -6.42 -1.65
N CYS A 206 -14.91 -6.12 -0.42
CA CYS A 206 -16.02 -6.82 0.23
C CYS A 206 -17.38 -6.51 -0.41
N ALA A 207 -17.53 -5.35 -1.04
CA ALA A 207 -18.77 -4.97 -1.72
C ALA A 207 -18.91 -5.54 -3.14
N ALA A 208 -17.80 -5.98 -3.76
CA ALA A 208 -17.79 -6.41 -5.16
C ALA A 208 -18.16 -7.88 -5.36
N ILE A 209 -18.24 -8.67 -4.29
CA ILE A 209 -18.43 -10.13 -4.35
C ILE A 209 -19.78 -10.48 -3.71
N SER A 210 -20.55 -11.34 -4.37
CA SER A 210 -21.80 -11.84 -3.78
C SER A 210 -21.53 -12.63 -2.49
N PRO A 211 -22.40 -12.50 -1.47
CA PRO A 211 -22.20 -13.15 -0.17
C PRO A 211 -21.89 -14.64 -0.25
N GLY A 212 -22.54 -15.38 -1.16
CA GLY A 212 -22.33 -16.82 -1.34
C GLY A 212 -20.97 -17.22 -1.91
N LEU A 213 -20.29 -16.31 -2.62
CA LEU A 213 -18.96 -16.56 -3.17
C LEU A 213 -17.84 -15.98 -2.30
N PHE A 214 -18.18 -15.02 -1.42
CA PHE A 214 -17.18 -14.31 -0.64
C PHE A 214 -16.39 -15.25 0.26
N GLU A 215 -17.05 -16.19 0.90
CA GLU A 215 -16.40 -17.16 1.78
C GLU A 215 -15.37 -18.01 1.02
N SER A 216 -15.76 -18.55 -0.13
CA SER A 216 -14.88 -19.37 -0.96
C SER A 216 -13.72 -18.58 -1.56
N GLU A 217 -13.92 -17.29 -1.89
CA GLU A 217 -12.83 -16.41 -2.35
C GLU A 217 -11.84 -16.07 -1.23
N LEU A 218 -12.33 -15.79 -0.02
CA LEU A 218 -11.48 -15.40 1.11
C LEU A 218 -10.73 -16.60 1.70
N PHE A 219 -11.46 -17.68 2.04
CA PHE A 219 -10.91 -18.84 2.75
C PHE A 219 -10.47 -19.97 1.83
N GLY A 220 -10.88 -19.96 0.55
CA GLY A 220 -10.72 -21.10 -0.35
C GLY A 220 -11.69 -22.23 -0.04
N TYR A 221 -11.65 -23.29 -0.85
CA TYR A 221 -12.51 -24.47 -0.68
C TYR A 221 -11.78 -25.76 -1.03
N GLU A 222 -12.19 -26.87 -0.43
CA GLU A 222 -11.74 -28.21 -0.79
C GLU A 222 -12.61 -28.81 -1.91
N GLY A 223 -12.02 -29.73 -2.69
CA GLY A 223 -12.72 -30.35 -3.81
C GLY A 223 -14.02 -31.03 -3.39
N GLY A 224 -15.11 -30.79 -4.13
CA GLY A 224 -16.42 -31.38 -3.85
C GLY A 224 -17.25 -30.69 -2.76
N SER A 225 -16.84 -29.52 -2.28
CA SER A 225 -17.51 -28.80 -1.16
C SER A 225 -18.90 -28.27 -1.51
N PHE A 226 -19.17 -27.99 -2.79
CA PHE A 226 -20.49 -27.53 -3.28
C PHE A 226 -20.65 -27.81 -4.79
N THR A 227 -21.88 -27.72 -5.28
CA THR A 227 -22.21 -27.91 -6.69
C THR A 227 -21.53 -26.87 -7.56
N GLY A 228 -20.62 -27.31 -8.46
CA GLY A 228 -19.79 -26.43 -9.30
C GLY A 228 -18.39 -26.19 -8.77
N SER A 229 -18.02 -26.73 -7.60
CA SER A 229 -16.64 -26.67 -7.10
C SER A 229 -15.70 -27.52 -7.98
N ARG A 230 -14.45 -27.03 -8.19
CA ARG A 230 -13.41 -27.80 -8.89
C ARG A 230 -13.01 -29.02 -8.05
N SER A 231 -12.74 -30.13 -8.70
CA SER A 231 -12.35 -31.40 -8.03
C SER A 231 -11.07 -31.29 -7.20
N GLN A 232 -10.17 -30.37 -7.57
CA GLN A 232 -8.90 -30.11 -6.87
C GLN A 232 -9.01 -29.03 -5.75
N GLY A 233 -10.21 -28.46 -5.53
CA GLY A 233 -10.36 -27.32 -4.64
C GLY A 233 -9.75 -26.04 -5.20
N GLN A 234 -9.72 -24.98 -4.39
CA GLN A 234 -9.09 -23.69 -4.74
C GLN A 234 -8.56 -22.99 -3.49
N ARG A 235 -7.35 -22.44 -3.61
CA ARG A 235 -6.76 -21.58 -2.56
C ARG A 235 -7.50 -20.25 -2.46
N GLY A 236 -7.72 -19.76 -1.23
CA GLY A 236 -8.33 -18.50 -0.96
C GLY A 236 -7.33 -17.33 -0.95
N LYS A 237 -7.87 -16.13 -0.79
CA LYS A 237 -7.03 -14.90 -0.68
C LYS A 237 -6.15 -14.92 0.58
N LEU A 238 -6.57 -15.58 1.65
CA LEU A 238 -5.74 -15.78 2.85
C LEU A 238 -4.49 -16.61 2.54
N ASP A 239 -4.63 -17.69 1.75
CA ASP A 239 -3.47 -18.48 1.31
C ASP A 239 -2.52 -17.64 0.43
N LEU A 240 -3.07 -16.84 -0.49
CA LEU A 240 -2.29 -16.01 -1.42
C LEU A 240 -1.58 -14.85 -0.70
N ALA A 241 -2.13 -14.37 0.40
CA ALA A 241 -1.56 -13.30 1.21
C ALA A 241 -0.54 -13.80 2.26
N ALA A 242 -0.33 -15.12 2.37
CA ALA A 242 0.57 -15.70 3.37
C ALA A 242 1.98 -15.10 3.30
N GLY A 243 2.55 -14.71 4.44
CA GLY A 243 3.81 -13.97 4.51
C GLY A 243 3.73 -12.50 4.06
N GLY A 244 2.55 -12.00 3.69
CA GLY A 244 2.31 -10.66 3.15
C GLY A 244 1.21 -9.87 3.84
N THR A 245 0.45 -9.12 3.06
CA THR A 245 -0.64 -8.26 3.53
C THR A 245 -1.92 -8.58 2.78
N LEU A 246 -3.01 -8.75 3.52
CA LEU A 246 -4.38 -8.81 2.99
C LEU A 246 -5.07 -7.47 3.27
N LEU A 247 -5.49 -6.78 2.21
CA LEU A 247 -6.36 -5.62 2.26
C LEU A 247 -7.81 -6.07 2.05
N LEU A 248 -8.68 -5.81 3.03
CA LEU A 248 -10.13 -5.93 2.90
C LEU A 248 -10.71 -4.52 2.70
N ASP A 249 -10.98 -4.18 1.44
CA ASP A 249 -11.59 -2.89 1.10
C ASP A 249 -13.10 -2.96 1.31
N GLU A 250 -13.69 -1.87 1.78
CA GLU A 250 -15.09 -1.76 2.21
C GLU A 250 -15.48 -2.86 3.23
N ILE A 251 -14.63 -3.03 4.26
CA ILE A 251 -14.79 -4.07 5.28
C ILE A 251 -16.12 -3.96 6.05
N GLY A 252 -16.74 -2.79 6.06
CA GLY A 252 -18.07 -2.57 6.63
C GLY A 252 -19.19 -3.34 5.91
N GLU A 253 -18.96 -3.84 4.70
CA GLU A 253 -19.89 -4.67 3.93
C GLU A 253 -19.70 -6.17 4.17
N LEU A 254 -18.79 -6.56 5.09
CA LEU A 254 -18.52 -7.97 5.38
C LEU A 254 -19.76 -8.64 6.02
N PRO A 255 -20.29 -9.74 5.46
CA PRO A 255 -21.42 -10.47 6.03
C PRO A 255 -21.17 -10.91 7.48
N ALA A 256 -22.19 -10.86 8.32
CA ALA A 256 -22.08 -11.13 9.76
C ALA A 256 -21.46 -12.51 10.09
N GLU A 257 -21.77 -13.53 9.30
CA GLU A 257 -21.22 -14.88 9.46
C GLU A 257 -19.70 -14.91 9.23
N LEU A 258 -19.21 -14.10 8.30
CA LEU A 258 -17.79 -14.04 7.95
C LEU A 258 -17.00 -13.15 8.91
N GLN A 259 -17.65 -12.21 9.59
CA GLN A 259 -17.03 -11.42 10.66
C GLN A 259 -16.50 -12.31 11.79
N ALA A 260 -17.28 -13.34 12.19
CA ALA A 260 -16.86 -14.31 13.21
C ALA A 260 -15.66 -15.16 12.76
N LYS A 261 -15.64 -15.58 11.48
CA LYS A 261 -14.54 -16.35 10.91
C LYS A 261 -13.27 -15.51 10.79
N LEU A 262 -13.40 -14.24 10.36
CA LEU A 262 -12.27 -13.31 10.28
C LEU A 262 -11.67 -13.02 11.66
N LEU A 263 -12.50 -12.87 12.69
CA LEU A 263 -12.03 -12.70 14.06
C LEU A 263 -11.12 -13.86 14.50
N ARG A 264 -11.51 -15.11 14.21
CA ARG A 264 -10.68 -16.28 14.52
C ARG A 264 -9.32 -16.22 13.81
N VAL A 265 -9.28 -15.80 12.53
CA VAL A 265 -8.02 -15.62 11.81
C VAL A 265 -7.10 -14.61 12.52
N LEU A 266 -7.68 -13.51 13.03
CA LEU A 266 -6.92 -12.47 13.73
C LEU A 266 -6.43 -12.91 15.13
N GLU A 267 -7.12 -13.83 15.77
CA GLU A 267 -6.77 -14.31 17.11
C GLU A 267 -5.85 -15.53 17.09
N SER A 268 -6.28 -16.59 16.39
CA SER A 268 -5.56 -17.86 16.36
C SER A 268 -4.53 -18.00 15.25
N ARG A 269 -4.54 -17.10 14.25
CA ARG A 269 -3.73 -17.21 13.04
C ARG A 269 -4.01 -18.49 12.25
N GLU A 270 -5.22 -19.01 12.36
CA GLU A 270 -5.67 -20.22 11.70
C GLU A 270 -7.05 -20.04 11.08
N PHE A 271 -7.29 -20.76 9.99
CA PHE A 271 -8.62 -20.80 9.34
C PHE A 271 -8.88 -22.18 8.73
N PHE A 272 -10.15 -22.44 8.38
CA PHE A 272 -10.58 -23.65 7.66
C PHE A 272 -11.04 -23.26 6.26
N ARG A 273 -10.70 -24.06 5.27
CA ARG A 273 -11.29 -23.93 3.94
C ARG A 273 -12.74 -24.38 3.95
N VAL A 274 -13.53 -23.84 3.03
CA VAL A 274 -14.95 -24.26 2.90
C VAL A 274 -15.01 -25.76 2.60
N GLY A 275 -15.77 -26.51 3.42
CA GLY A 275 -15.86 -27.97 3.35
C GLY A 275 -14.64 -28.71 3.89
N GLY A 276 -13.58 -28.03 4.32
CA GLY A 276 -12.37 -28.65 4.86
C GLY A 276 -12.45 -28.85 6.38
N LEU A 277 -11.78 -29.92 6.85
CA LEU A 277 -11.67 -30.25 8.28
C LEU A 277 -10.26 -29.92 8.83
N THR A 278 -9.31 -29.57 7.96
CA THR A 278 -7.93 -29.28 8.36
C THR A 278 -7.74 -27.79 8.58
N SER A 279 -7.18 -27.42 9.74
CA SER A 279 -6.78 -26.06 10.05
C SER A 279 -5.56 -25.67 9.21
N VAL A 280 -5.59 -24.47 8.64
CA VAL A 280 -4.49 -23.87 7.87
C VAL A 280 -3.95 -22.69 8.66
N ARG A 281 -2.66 -22.72 9.00
CA ARG A 281 -1.98 -21.58 9.63
C ARG A 281 -1.64 -20.51 8.61
N THR A 282 -1.82 -19.25 9.00
CA THR A 282 -1.47 -18.12 8.15
C THR A 282 -0.74 -17.04 8.95
N ASP A 283 0.32 -16.50 8.33
CA ASP A 283 1.02 -15.31 8.83
C ASP A 283 0.74 -14.16 7.87
N ILE A 284 -0.32 -13.41 8.14
CA ILE A 284 -0.72 -12.25 7.35
C ILE A 284 -0.79 -11.00 8.23
N ARG A 285 -0.50 -9.84 7.63
CA ARG A 285 -0.97 -8.55 8.12
C ARG A 285 -2.36 -8.30 7.54
N LEU A 286 -3.33 -7.98 8.38
CA LEU A 286 -4.65 -7.54 7.92
C LEU A 286 -4.73 -6.02 7.94
N ILE A 287 -5.20 -5.44 6.83
CA ILE A 287 -5.60 -4.03 6.73
C ILE A 287 -7.07 -4.00 6.31
N GLY A 288 -7.94 -3.41 7.13
CA GLY A 288 -9.31 -3.08 6.76
C GLY A 288 -9.39 -1.66 6.22
N ALA A 289 -10.15 -1.44 5.16
CA ALA A 289 -10.46 -0.11 4.66
C ALA A 289 -11.98 0.09 4.57
N THR A 290 -12.48 1.27 4.88
CA THR A 290 -13.91 1.56 4.82
C THR A 290 -14.20 3.05 4.66
N ASN A 291 -15.32 3.37 4.01
CA ASN A 291 -15.91 4.71 3.96
C ASN A 291 -17.02 4.91 4.99
N GLN A 292 -17.37 3.87 5.75
CA GLN A 292 -18.48 3.86 6.69
C GLN A 292 -18.00 4.04 8.13
N ASP A 293 -18.87 4.57 8.98
CA ASP A 293 -18.64 4.60 10.41
C ASP A 293 -18.92 3.20 11.01
N LEU A 294 -17.84 2.45 11.26
CA LEU A 294 -17.95 1.12 11.86
C LEU A 294 -18.45 1.17 13.31
N ALA A 295 -18.24 2.27 14.03
CA ALA A 295 -18.74 2.40 15.39
C ALA A 295 -20.29 2.49 15.38
N GLU A 296 -20.83 3.24 14.43
CA GLU A 296 -22.29 3.30 14.24
C GLU A 296 -22.85 1.94 13.79
N LYS A 297 -22.18 1.22 12.87
CA LYS A 297 -22.57 -0.15 12.49
C LYS A 297 -22.55 -1.13 13.68
N VAL A 298 -21.62 -0.97 14.62
CA VAL A 298 -21.57 -1.76 15.85
C VAL A 298 -22.79 -1.45 16.73
N ASN A 299 -23.18 -0.18 16.88
CA ASN A 299 -24.35 0.22 17.65
C ASN A 299 -25.65 -0.34 17.03
N GLN A 300 -25.72 -0.41 15.71
CA GLN A 300 -26.84 -0.97 14.95
C GLN A 300 -26.85 -2.51 14.93
N GLY A 301 -25.84 -3.18 15.48
CA GLY A 301 -25.71 -4.65 15.44
C GLY A 301 -25.33 -5.23 14.07
N LEU A 302 -24.96 -4.40 13.11
CA LEU A 302 -24.56 -4.79 11.76
C LEU A 302 -23.07 -5.20 11.67
N PHE A 303 -22.27 -4.78 12.64
CA PHE A 303 -20.85 -5.14 12.75
C PHE A 303 -20.53 -5.62 14.16
N ARG A 304 -19.76 -6.70 14.29
CA ARG A 304 -19.41 -7.25 15.61
C ARG A 304 -18.45 -6.35 16.34
N ARG A 305 -18.75 -6.11 17.62
CA ARG A 305 -17.94 -5.27 18.51
C ARG A 305 -16.54 -5.83 18.75
N ASP A 306 -16.42 -7.16 18.91
CA ASP A 306 -15.15 -7.83 19.13
C ASP A 306 -14.20 -7.69 17.92
N LEU A 307 -14.70 -7.90 16.70
CA LEU A 307 -13.95 -7.71 15.45
C LEU A 307 -13.53 -6.24 15.29
N TYR A 308 -14.42 -5.28 15.56
CA TYR A 308 -14.11 -3.86 15.48
C TYR A 308 -12.91 -3.48 16.34
N PHE A 309 -12.90 -3.88 17.62
CA PHE A 309 -11.79 -3.58 18.51
C PHE A 309 -10.50 -4.31 18.11
N ARG A 310 -10.61 -5.51 17.54
CA ARG A 310 -9.43 -6.24 17.05
C ARG A 310 -8.80 -5.56 15.81
N LEU A 311 -9.63 -5.04 14.89
CA LEU A 311 -9.18 -4.29 13.72
C LEU A 311 -8.56 -2.92 14.08
N LYS A 312 -9.04 -2.29 15.15
CA LYS A 312 -8.61 -0.97 15.61
C LYS A 312 -7.28 -0.99 16.37
N GLY A 313 -6.37 -1.91 16.01
CA GLY A 313 -5.00 -1.92 16.55
C GLY A 313 -4.20 -0.68 16.17
N GLY A 314 -4.38 -0.19 14.94
CA GLY A 314 -3.94 1.12 14.46
C GLY A 314 -4.99 1.71 13.54
N VAL A 315 -5.18 3.04 13.58
CA VAL A 315 -6.18 3.75 12.77
C VAL A 315 -5.51 4.85 11.96
N LEU A 316 -5.91 4.96 10.70
CA LEU A 316 -5.54 6.02 9.78
C LEU A 316 -6.81 6.63 9.18
N ASP A 317 -7.10 7.89 9.56
CA ASP A 317 -8.26 8.63 9.05
C ASP A 317 -7.81 9.56 7.92
N ILE A 318 -8.22 9.24 6.69
CA ILE A 318 -7.85 10.03 5.51
C ILE A 318 -8.87 11.14 5.32
N PRO A 319 -8.45 12.42 5.41
CA PRO A 319 -9.36 13.53 5.23
C PRO A 319 -9.88 13.60 3.78
N PRO A 320 -11.14 14.01 3.57
CA PRO A 320 -11.67 14.23 2.23
C PRO A 320 -10.92 15.36 1.52
N LEU A 321 -10.91 15.33 0.18
CA LEU A 321 -10.10 16.22 -0.64
C LEU A 321 -10.40 17.70 -0.40
N ARG A 322 -11.67 18.06 -0.12
CA ARG A 322 -12.11 19.43 0.24
C ARG A 322 -11.50 19.97 1.53
N LYS A 323 -10.98 19.10 2.42
CA LYS A 323 -10.26 19.48 3.66
C LYS A 323 -8.76 19.60 3.48
N ARG A 324 -8.25 19.40 2.25
CA ARG A 324 -6.82 19.48 1.92
C ARG A 324 -6.62 20.19 0.56
N PRO A 325 -6.94 21.49 0.48
CA PRO A 325 -6.93 22.24 -0.78
C PRO A 325 -5.55 22.27 -1.47
N GLU A 326 -4.46 22.19 -0.73
CA GLU A 326 -3.10 22.13 -1.26
C GLU A 326 -2.88 20.87 -2.14
N ASP A 327 -3.57 19.78 -1.83
CA ASP A 327 -3.50 18.55 -2.61
C ASP A 327 -4.28 18.68 -3.94
N ILE A 328 -5.35 19.47 -4.00
CA ILE A 328 -6.20 19.56 -5.19
C ILE A 328 -5.40 20.00 -6.42
N VAL A 329 -4.74 21.16 -6.32
CA VAL A 329 -4.00 21.74 -7.45
C VAL A 329 -2.76 20.90 -7.76
N SER A 330 -2.08 20.42 -6.73
CA SER A 330 -0.85 19.63 -6.88
C SER A 330 -1.14 18.28 -7.54
N LEU A 331 -2.20 17.57 -7.13
CA LEU A 331 -2.66 16.34 -7.76
C LEU A 331 -3.14 16.57 -9.20
N ALA A 332 -3.90 17.65 -9.43
CA ALA A 332 -4.37 17.98 -10.77
C ALA A 332 -3.21 18.22 -11.73
N ARG A 333 -2.16 18.95 -11.32
CA ARG A 333 -0.94 19.17 -12.11
C ARG A 333 -0.21 17.86 -12.38
N GLN A 334 -0.05 17.02 -11.38
CA GLN A 334 0.59 15.70 -11.51
C GLN A 334 -0.19 14.79 -12.49
N PHE A 335 -1.50 14.74 -12.38
CA PHE A 335 -2.35 13.95 -13.30
C PHE A 335 -2.27 14.52 -14.72
N LEU A 336 -2.34 15.85 -14.89
CA LEU A 336 -2.25 16.50 -16.19
C LEU A 336 -0.94 16.15 -16.89
N GLU A 337 0.19 16.33 -16.23
CA GLU A 337 1.52 16.03 -16.78
C GLU A 337 1.64 14.57 -17.21
N ARG A 338 1.22 13.66 -16.34
CA ARG A 338 1.31 12.22 -16.61
C ARG A 338 0.39 11.77 -17.74
N LEU A 339 -0.87 12.20 -17.72
CA LEU A 339 -1.86 11.82 -18.72
C LEU A 339 -1.53 12.43 -20.07
N SER A 340 -1.03 13.65 -20.09
CA SER A 340 -0.59 14.31 -21.34
C SER A 340 0.59 13.56 -21.97
N LYS A 341 1.58 13.16 -21.18
CA LYS A 341 2.71 12.32 -21.66
C LYS A 341 2.22 10.96 -22.17
N ALA A 342 1.34 10.29 -21.45
CA ALA A 342 0.83 8.98 -21.81
C ALA A 342 -0.02 9.00 -23.10
N LYS A 343 -0.75 10.09 -23.34
CA LYS A 343 -1.65 10.25 -24.50
C LYS A 343 -1.06 11.13 -25.62
N ALA A 344 0.25 11.47 -25.51
CA ALA A 344 0.96 12.34 -26.47
C ALA A 344 0.23 13.67 -26.72
N LYS A 345 -0.30 14.28 -25.66
CA LYS A 345 -0.97 15.59 -25.69
C LYS A 345 -0.03 16.72 -25.27
N ARG A 346 -0.35 17.95 -25.66
CA ARG A 346 0.50 19.14 -25.45
C ARG A 346 0.29 19.83 -24.11
N PHE A 347 -0.67 19.42 -23.31
CA PHE A 347 -0.93 20.06 -22.01
C PHE A 347 0.30 19.98 -21.10
N CYS A 348 0.77 21.15 -20.64
CA CYS A 348 1.92 21.26 -19.76
C CYS A 348 1.61 22.04 -18.45
N ARG A 349 0.49 22.76 -18.36
CA ARG A 349 0.12 23.55 -17.18
C ARG A 349 -1.39 23.75 -17.04
N LEU A 350 -1.81 24.10 -15.81
CA LEU A 350 -3.16 24.57 -15.51
C LEU A 350 -3.24 26.09 -15.66
N ALA A 351 -4.34 26.61 -16.22
CA ALA A 351 -4.64 28.04 -16.21
C ALA A 351 -5.03 28.47 -14.79
N ALA A 352 -4.70 29.69 -14.40
CA ALA A 352 -5.03 30.24 -13.07
C ALA A 352 -6.53 30.17 -12.74
N ASP A 353 -7.39 30.43 -13.75
CA ASP A 353 -8.82 30.31 -13.57
C ASP A 353 -9.29 28.86 -13.42
N THR A 354 -8.63 27.91 -14.06
CA THR A 354 -8.88 26.47 -13.85
C THR A 354 -8.56 26.08 -12.40
N GLU A 355 -7.44 26.55 -11.85
CA GLU A 355 -7.10 26.28 -10.45
C GLU A 355 -8.17 26.81 -9.48
N LYS A 356 -8.72 27.99 -9.73
CA LYS A 356 -9.83 28.55 -8.92
C LYS A 356 -11.08 27.66 -8.98
N HIS A 357 -11.45 27.15 -10.16
CA HIS A 357 -12.59 26.25 -10.31
C HIS A 357 -12.36 24.93 -9.58
N LEU A 358 -11.16 24.34 -9.71
CA LEU A 358 -10.81 23.11 -9.01
C LEU A 358 -10.85 23.27 -7.48
N LEU A 359 -10.42 24.44 -6.95
CA LEU A 359 -10.46 24.74 -5.52
C LEU A 359 -11.87 25.01 -4.99
N ALA A 360 -12.75 25.57 -5.82
CA ALA A 360 -14.12 25.88 -5.44
C ALA A 360 -15.05 24.66 -5.43
N TYR A 361 -14.71 23.60 -6.17
CA TYR A 361 -15.55 22.41 -6.28
C TYR A 361 -15.39 21.49 -5.06
N PRO A 362 -16.47 20.92 -4.50
CA PRO A 362 -16.43 20.16 -3.24
C PRO A 362 -15.87 18.75 -3.33
N TRP A 363 -15.66 18.20 -4.53
CA TRP A 363 -15.07 16.87 -4.80
C TRP A 363 -15.76 15.73 -4.03
N PRO A 364 -17.04 15.44 -4.23
CA PRO A 364 -17.72 14.34 -3.54
C PRO A 364 -17.09 12.97 -3.84
N GLY A 365 -16.52 12.76 -5.03
CA GLY A 365 -15.76 11.58 -5.40
C GLY A 365 -14.25 11.68 -5.10
N ASN A 366 -13.82 12.73 -4.38
CA ASN A 366 -12.45 12.94 -3.92
C ASN A 366 -11.40 12.84 -5.06
N VAL A 367 -10.25 12.21 -4.80
CA VAL A 367 -9.15 12.09 -5.76
C VAL A 367 -9.53 11.28 -7.01
N ARG A 368 -10.44 10.31 -6.85
CA ARG A 368 -10.93 9.50 -8.00
C ARG A 368 -11.68 10.38 -9.00
N GLU A 369 -12.54 11.26 -8.51
CA GLU A 369 -13.27 12.21 -9.35
C GLU A 369 -12.34 13.25 -9.99
N LEU A 370 -11.43 13.82 -9.22
CA LEU A 370 -10.42 14.77 -9.74
C LEU A 370 -9.60 14.15 -10.87
N ARG A 371 -9.12 12.92 -10.67
CA ARG A 371 -8.36 12.19 -11.70
C ARG A 371 -9.20 11.98 -12.96
N ASN A 372 -10.44 11.53 -12.81
CA ASN A 372 -11.35 11.28 -13.93
C ASN A 372 -11.63 12.57 -14.70
N ALA A 373 -11.81 13.69 -14.01
CA ALA A 373 -12.04 15.00 -14.64
C ALA A 373 -10.85 15.45 -15.48
N ILE A 374 -9.63 15.35 -14.94
CA ILE A 374 -8.40 15.67 -15.68
C ILE A 374 -8.20 14.68 -16.85
N GLU A 375 -8.45 13.39 -16.64
CA GLU A 375 -8.31 12.37 -17.69
C GLU A 375 -9.29 12.62 -18.86
N TRP A 376 -10.54 12.95 -18.56
CA TRP A 376 -11.54 13.33 -19.55
C TRP A 376 -11.10 14.58 -20.33
N SER A 377 -10.63 15.61 -19.64
CA SER A 377 -10.15 16.85 -20.26
C SER A 377 -8.98 16.60 -21.22
N VAL A 378 -8.00 15.79 -20.82
CA VAL A 378 -6.86 15.43 -21.68
C VAL A 378 -7.29 14.56 -22.86
N PHE A 379 -8.29 13.68 -22.66
CA PHE A 379 -8.82 12.85 -23.73
C PHE A 379 -9.53 13.68 -24.80
N MET A 380 -10.42 14.59 -24.39
CA MET A 380 -11.29 15.35 -25.28
C MET A 380 -10.57 16.51 -25.98
N HIS A 381 -9.53 17.06 -25.38
CA HIS A 381 -8.90 18.29 -25.85
C HIS A 381 -7.40 18.12 -26.08
N ASP A 382 -6.79 19.08 -26.79
CA ASP A 382 -5.36 19.20 -27.00
C ASP A 382 -4.97 20.67 -27.08
N ASP A 383 -4.42 21.23 -26.02
CA ASP A 383 -3.94 22.63 -25.92
C ASP A 383 -2.64 22.61 -25.08
N VAL A 384 -1.94 23.73 -24.97
CA VAL A 384 -0.77 23.89 -24.13
C VAL A 384 -1.18 24.05 -22.65
N GLU A 385 -2.32 24.69 -22.42
CA GLU A 385 -2.82 25.04 -21.10
C GLU A 385 -4.24 24.52 -20.88
N LEU A 386 -4.48 23.85 -19.75
CA LEU A 386 -5.81 23.39 -19.38
C LEU A 386 -6.62 24.58 -18.85
N LYS A 387 -7.60 25.03 -19.65
CA LYS A 387 -8.50 26.14 -19.35
C LYS A 387 -9.83 25.63 -18.80
N PRO A 388 -10.65 26.47 -18.12
CA PRO A 388 -11.96 26.05 -17.60
C PRO A 388 -12.86 25.38 -18.63
N ARG A 389 -12.90 25.90 -19.87
CA ARG A 389 -13.68 25.32 -20.98
C ARG A 389 -13.31 23.88 -21.36
N HIS A 390 -12.17 23.39 -20.90
CA HIS A 390 -11.71 22.01 -21.13
C HIS A 390 -12.13 21.06 -20.02
N LEU A 391 -12.67 21.58 -18.90
CA LEU A 391 -13.22 20.76 -17.83
C LEU A 391 -14.59 20.22 -18.19
N PRO A 392 -15.02 19.09 -17.59
CA PRO A 392 -16.41 18.64 -17.69
C PRO A 392 -17.42 19.71 -17.25
N GLU A 393 -18.57 19.79 -17.90
CA GLU A 393 -19.59 20.84 -17.70
C GLU A 393 -19.99 21.01 -16.22
N GLY A 394 -20.15 19.92 -15.47
CA GLY A 394 -20.50 19.96 -14.03
C GLY A 394 -19.45 20.56 -13.10
N LEU A 395 -18.21 20.83 -13.59
CA LEU A 395 -17.14 21.46 -12.82
C LEU A 395 -16.98 22.95 -13.17
N VAL A 396 -17.52 23.40 -14.30
CA VAL A 396 -17.39 24.79 -14.80
C VAL A 396 -18.51 25.67 -14.26
N GLU A 397 -19.69 25.11 -14.14
CA GLU A 397 -20.74 25.76 -13.40
C GLU A 397 -20.46 25.57 -11.92
N PRO A 398 -20.33 26.67 -11.11
CA PRO A 398 -20.41 26.48 -9.68
C PRO A 398 -21.66 25.63 -9.47
N ALA A 399 -21.56 24.58 -8.63
CA ALA A 399 -22.73 23.89 -8.13
C ALA A 399 -23.56 24.91 -7.33
N THR A 400 -24.14 25.82 -8.01
CA THR A 400 -25.42 26.36 -7.67
C THR A 400 -26.37 25.16 -7.88
N LEU A 401 -26.37 24.22 -6.92
CA LEU A 401 -27.69 23.90 -6.39
C LEU A 401 -28.35 25.26 -6.31
N PRO A 402 -29.41 25.55 -7.03
CA PRO A 402 -30.21 26.66 -6.65
C PRO A 402 -30.57 26.36 -5.19
N SER A 403 -29.81 26.89 -4.23
CA SER A 403 -30.42 27.46 -3.06
C SER A 403 -31.29 28.57 -3.64
N ALA A 404 -32.37 28.19 -4.34
CA ALA A 404 -33.58 28.88 -4.12
C ALA A 404 -33.71 28.83 -2.61
N GLU A 405 -33.12 29.80 -1.92
CA GLU A 405 -33.73 30.35 -0.75
C GLU A 405 -35.13 30.69 -1.20
N LEU A 406 -35.96 29.66 -1.26
CA LEU A 406 -37.35 29.87 -1.05
C LEU A 406 -37.37 30.51 0.34
N PRO A 407 -37.78 31.79 0.46
CA PRO A 407 -38.00 32.37 1.76
C PRO A 407 -39.22 31.69 2.35
N LEU A 408 -39.13 30.40 2.61
CA LEU A 408 -40.13 29.66 3.36
C LEU A 408 -39.79 29.93 4.84
N THR A 409 -40.23 31.06 5.32
CA THR A 409 -40.46 31.26 6.72
C THR A 409 -41.61 30.32 7.09
N LEU A 410 -41.22 29.14 7.60
CA LEU A 410 -42.20 28.19 8.14
C LEU A 410 -42.91 28.87 9.33
N PRO A 411 -44.28 28.90 9.36
CA PRO A 411 -45.01 29.40 10.52
C PRO A 411 -44.69 28.57 11.75
N SER A 412 -44.80 29.19 12.94
CA SER A 412 -44.43 28.57 14.21
C SER A 412 -45.36 27.41 14.65
N ASP A 413 -46.54 27.27 14.10
CA ASP A 413 -47.54 26.34 14.61
C ASP A 413 -47.77 25.11 13.71
N THR A 414 -48.36 25.27 12.56
CA THR A 414 -48.61 24.15 11.61
C THR A 414 -48.42 24.63 10.17
N PHE A 415 -47.71 23.83 9.35
CA PHE A 415 -47.53 24.11 7.94
C PHE A 415 -48.25 23.06 7.09
N PRO A 416 -49.28 23.42 6.36
CA PRO A 416 -50.06 22.48 5.53
C PRO A 416 -49.26 22.16 4.25
N LEU A 417 -48.30 21.29 4.34
CA LEU A 417 -47.36 20.93 3.26
C LEU A 417 -48.08 20.49 2.00
N ASP A 418 -49.11 19.63 2.13
CA ASP A 418 -49.86 19.14 0.96
C ASP A 418 -50.58 20.25 0.22
N ALA A 419 -51.17 21.21 0.93
CA ALA A 419 -51.81 22.36 0.32
C ALA A 419 -50.82 23.22 -0.49
N HIS A 420 -49.59 23.40 0.02
CA HIS A 420 -48.53 24.11 -0.67
C HIS A 420 -48.04 23.37 -1.90
N ILE A 421 -47.82 22.04 -1.81
CA ILE A 421 -47.44 21.21 -2.95
C ILE A 421 -48.55 21.29 -4.05
N HIS A 422 -49.79 21.24 -3.70
CA HIS A 422 -50.92 21.35 -4.60
C HIS A 422 -50.92 22.74 -5.33
N GLN A 423 -50.66 23.83 -4.59
CA GLN A 423 -50.56 25.16 -5.15
C GLN A 423 -49.43 25.27 -6.15
N VAL A 424 -48.25 24.82 -5.81
CA VAL A 424 -47.06 24.82 -6.69
C VAL A 424 -47.33 24.04 -7.99
N ILE A 425 -47.98 22.88 -7.88
CA ILE A 425 -48.32 22.06 -9.05
C ILE A 425 -49.38 22.75 -9.93
N ALA A 426 -50.40 23.36 -9.32
CA ALA A 426 -51.44 24.10 -10.05
C ALA A 426 -50.84 25.29 -10.80
N ASP A 427 -49.99 26.09 -10.14
CA ASP A 427 -49.32 27.24 -10.74
C ASP A 427 -48.39 26.82 -11.90
N ALA A 428 -47.66 25.74 -11.72
CA ALA A 428 -46.80 25.19 -12.75
C ALA A 428 -47.56 24.63 -13.95
N LEU A 429 -48.72 24.01 -13.72
CA LEU A 429 -49.62 23.58 -14.82
C LEU A 429 -50.21 24.77 -15.59
N GLN A 430 -50.64 25.80 -14.89
CA GLN A 430 -51.14 27.03 -15.52
C GLN A 430 -50.05 27.71 -16.36
N LYS A 431 -48.83 27.80 -15.84
CA LYS A 431 -47.67 28.37 -16.54
C LYS A 431 -47.31 27.62 -17.83
N HIS A 432 -47.63 26.35 -17.93
CA HIS A 432 -47.33 25.50 -19.08
C HIS A 432 -48.57 25.03 -19.83
N ASP A 433 -49.66 25.82 -19.76
CA ASP A 433 -50.90 25.60 -20.48
C ASP A 433 -51.47 24.18 -20.34
N GLY A 434 -51.37 23.58 -19.16
CA GLY A 434 -51.81 22.23 -18.86
C GLY A 434 -50.94 21.10 -19.41
N ASN A 435 -49.79 21.41 -20.00
CA ASN A 435 -48.89 20.41 -20.57
C ASN A 435 -48.11 19.65 -19.47
N LYS A 436 -48.64 18.49 -19.09
CA LYS A 436 -48.09 17.65 -18.01
C LYS A 436 -46.60 17.24 -18.21
N LYS A 437 -46.15 17.09 -19.45
CA LYS A 437 -44.76 16.76 -19.75
C LYS A 437 -43.84 17.93 -19.40
N LYS A 438 -44.15 19.11 -19.90
CA LYS A 438 -43.38 20.34 -19.64
C LYS A 438 -43.44 20.73 -18.15
N THR A 439 -44.57 20.51 -17.50
CA THR A 439 -44.73 20.76 -16.05
C THR A 439 -43.87 19.84 -15.22
N ALA A 440 -43.82 18.55 -15.54
CA ALA A 440 -42.94 17.61 -14.83
C ALA A 440 -41.46 17.95 -15.01
N GLU A 441 -41.05 18.33 -16.21
CA GLU A 441 -39.70 18.81 -16.51
C GLU A 441 -39.35 20.11 -15.77
N TYR A 442 -40.29 21.07 -15.74
CA TYR A 442 -40.14 22.34 -15.01
C TYR A 442 -40.01 22.15 -13.50
N LEU A 443 -40.80 21.24 -12.90
CA LEU A 443 -40.75 20.92 -11.48
C LEU A 443 -39.64 19.90 -11.11
N GLN A 444 -38.89 19.44 -12.08
CA GLN A 444 -37.84 18.41 -11.93
C GLN A 444 -38.32 17.12 -11.21
N ILE A 445 -39.58 16.73 -11.45
CA ILE A 445 -40.17 15.51 -10.92
C ILE A 445 -40.50 14.50 -12.02
N SER A 446 -40.58 13.20 -11.64
CA SER A 446 -41.02 12.21 -12.63
C SER A 446 -42.47 12.44 -13.04
N ARG A 447 -42.80 12.09 -14.30
CA ARG A 447 -44.21 12.16 -14.78
C ARG A 447 -45.14 11.34 -13.85
N ARG A 448 -44.65 10.19 -13.34
CA ARG A 448 -45.40 9.34 -12.42
C ARG A 448 -45.73 10.09 -11.14
N SER A 449 -44.75 10.77 -10.54
CA SER A 449 -44.95 11.58 -9.34
C SER A 449 -45.97 12.71 -9.60
N LEU A 450 -45.87 13.39 -10.73
CA LEU A 450 -46.86 14.43 -11.08
C LEU A 450 -48.27 13.87 -11.18
N TYR A 451 -48.46 12.71 -11.80
CA TYR A 451 -49.78 12.06 -11.88
C TYR A 451 -50.33 11.67 -10.51
N THR A 452 -49.49 11.13 -9.62
CA THR A 452 -49.90 10.80 -8.25
C THR A 452 -50.40 12.04 -7.50
N TYR A 453 -49.70 13.17 -7.62
CA TYR A 453 -50.15 14.42 -7.01
C TYR A 453 -51.45 14.95 -7.62
N LEU A 454 -51.65 14.84 -8.92
CA LEU A 454 -52.89 15.25 -9.58
C LEU A 454 -54.08 14.38 -9.19
N GLU A 455 -53.92 13.09 -9.00
CA GLU A 455 -54.95 12.18 -8.46
C GLU A 455 -55.31 12.54 -7.04
N HIS A 456 -54.33 12.88 -6.17
CA HIS A 456 -54.58 13.35 -4.82
C HIS A 456 -55.35 14.68 -4.81
N ILE A 457 -55.02 15.66 -5.68
CA ILE A 457 -55.78 16.92 -5.80
C ILE A 457 -57.20 16.65 -6.19
N ALA A 458 -57.43 15.82 -7.22
CA ALA A 458 -58.78 15.48 -7.69
C ALA A 458 -59.64 14.76 -6.62
N ALA A 459 -59.01 13.91 -5.77
CA ALA A 459 -59.68 13.24 -4.68
C ALA A 459 -60.10 14.19 -3.56
N ILE A 460 -59.30 15.22 -3.27
CA ILE A 460 -59.62 16.25 -2.26
C ILE A 460 -60.74 17.17 -2.74
N ASP A 461 -60.74 17.59 -4.04
CA ASP A 461 -61.76 18.42 -4.62
C ASP A 461 -63.16 17.70 -4.68
N ASN A 462 -63.13 16.39 -4.97
CA ASN A 462 -64.33 15.57 -4.93
C ASN A 462 -64.91 15.43 -3.52
N SER A 463 -64.06 15.31 -2.50
CA SER A 463 -64.51 15.22 -1.10
C SER A 463 -65.05 16.54 -0.54
N ARG A 464 -64.65 17.69 -1.07
CA ARG A 464 -65.20 19.01 -0.71
C ARG A 464 -66.53 19.30 -1.38
N ASN A 465 -66.86 18.68 -2.52
CA ASN A 465 -68.14 18.83 -3.21
C ASN A 465 -69.24 17.90 -2.67
N PHE A 466 -68.90 16.90 -1.83
CA PHE A 466 -69.89 16.01 -1.19
C PHE A 466 -70.39 16.54 0.17
N ASN A 467 -69.81 17.63 0.70
CA ASN A 467 -70.17 18.26 1.96
C ASN A 467 -70.81 19.65 1.81
N LYS A 468 -71.39 19.96 0.66
CA LYS A 468 -72.27 21.10 0.46
C LYS A 468 -73.70 20.60 0.11
#